data_f7835480307829fdab855d027a769448
#
_entry.id   f7835480307829fdab855d027a769448
#
_cell.length_a   1.000
_cell.length_b   1.000
_cell.length_c   1.000
_cell.angle_alpha   90.00
_cell.angle_beta   90.00
_cell.angle_gamma   90.00
#
_symmetry.space_group_name_H-M   'P 1'
#
loop_
_entity.id
_entity.type
_entity.pdbx_description
1 polymer ?
#
loop_
_entity_poly.entity_id
_entity_poly.type
_entity_poly.pdbx_seq_one_letter_code
_entity_poly.pdbx_strand_id
1 'polypeptide(L)'
;MTAPSPSAAAAALLPALKFDRDGLVAAVAQQHDTGEVLMLAWMSREAIEETLASGRVTYFSRSRQTLWRKGESSGQAQRLVELRVDCDGDTLLLLVDQTGAACHTGTRSCFFRAVRGGALERIAEPIADPKTLYGAEA
;
A
#
# COMPACT_ATOMS: atom_id res chain seq x y z
N MET A 1 -27.42 -7.35 -9.40
CA MET A 1 -26.22 -8.14 -9.65
C MET A 1 -25.30 -8.06 -8.45
N THR A 2 -24.96 -9.20 -7.89
CA THR A 2 -24.08 -9.23 -6.70
C THR A 2 -22.63 -9.05 -7.12
N ALA A 3 -21.88 -8.29 -6.33
CA ALA A 3 -20.44 -8.16 -6.54
C ALA A 3 -19.77 -9.54 -6.35
N PRO A 4 -18.68 -9.85 -7.07
CA PRO A 4 -17.92 -11.07 -6.84
C PRO A 4 -17.45 -11.17 -5.39
N SER A 5 -17.42 -12.38 -4.86
CA SER A 5 -16.90 -12.60 -3.50
C SER A 5 -15.38 -12.34 -3.48
N PRO A 6 -14.83 -11.99 -2.30
CA PRO A 6 -13.35 -11.84 -2.15
C PRO A 6 -12.60 -13.11 -2.58
N SER A 7 -13.12 -14.30 -2.34
CA SER A 7 -12.48 -15.54 -2.78
C SER A 7 -12.49 -15.70 -4.29
N ALA A 8 -13.54 -15.22 -4.97
CA ALA A 8 -13.58 -15.22 -6.44
C ALA A 8 -12.54 -14.26 -7.01
N ALA A 9 -12.37 -13.08 -6.38
CA ALA A 9 -11.36 -12.13 -6.79
C ALA A 9 -9.95 -12.71 -6.61
N ALA A 10 -9.67 -13.34 -5.48
CA ALA A 10 -8.39 -13.99 -5.24
C ALA A 10 -8.14 -15.12 -6.24
N ALA A 11 -9.16 -15.93 -6.52
CA ALA A 11 -9.04 -17.03 -7.48
C ALA A 11 -8.74 -16.53 -8.90
N ALA A 12 -9.23 -15.35 -9.26
CA ALA A 12 -8.97 -14.74 -10.56
C ALA A 12 -7.55 -14.14 -10.62
N LEU A 13 -7.11 -13.49 -9.54
CA LEU A 13 -5.86 -12.76 -9.51
C LEU A 13 -4.64 -13.65 -9.32
N LEU A 14 -4.67 -14.55 -8.34
CA LEU A 14 -3.49 -15.30 -7.91
C LEU A 14 -2.78 -16.08 -9.04
N PRO A 15 -3.50 -16.75 -9.96
CA PRO A 15 -2.82 -17.44 -11.06
C PRO A 15 -2.08 -16.52 -12.02
N ALA A 16 -2.43 -15.23 -12.07
CA ALA A 16 -1.76 -14.25 -12.94
C ALA A 16 -0.47 -13.70 -12.31
N LEU A 17 -0.20 -14.00 -11.04
CA LEU A 17 0.92 -13.41 -10.32
C LEU A 17 2.16 -14.28 -10.40
N LYS A 18 3.30 -13.61 -10.48
CA LYS A 18 4.63 -14.22 -10.40
C LYS A 18 5.31 -13.71 -9.15
N PHE A 19 5.17 -14.47 -8.08
CA PHE A 19 5.85 -14.15 -6.83
C PHE A 19 7.35 -14.32 -6.98
N ASP A 20 8.12 -13.48 -6.29
CA ASP A 20 9.57 -13.63 -6.25
C ASP A 20 9.95 -14.84 -5.39
N ARG A 21 11.26 -15.09 -5.24
CA ARG A 21 11.75 -16.25 -4.46
C ARG A 21 11.36 -16.20 -2.99
N ASP A 22 11.00 -15.00 -2.49
CA ASP A 22 10.54 -14.82 -1.11
C ASP A 22 9.02 -14.90 -0.99
N GLY A 23 8.33 -15.18 -2.08
CA GLY A 23 6.87 -15.28 -2.11
C GLY A 23 6.18 -13.92 -2.08
N LEU A 24 6.81 -12.88 -2.61
CA LEU A 24 6.31 -11.50 -2.57
C LEU A 24 6.15 -10.90 -3.96
N VAL A 25 5.22 -9.96 -4.07
CA VAL A 25 5.11 -9.05 -5.22
C VAL A 25 5.16 -7.61 -4.71
N ALA A 26 5.66 -6.71 -5.54
CA ALA A 26 5.64 -5.28 -5.23
C ALA A 26 4.21 -4.74 -5.36
N ALA A 27 3.87 -3.77 -4.53
CA ALA A 27 2.55 -3.14 -4.55
C ALA A 27 2.70 -1.64 -4.41
N VAL A 28 2.18 -0.90 -5.40
CA VAL A 28 2.16 0.55 -5.39
C VAL A 28 0.75 1.00 -4.99
N ALA A 29 0.64 1.87 -3.99
CA ALA A 29 -0.64 2.46 -3.59
C ALA A 29 -0.77 3.84 -4.20
N GLN A 30 -1.92 4.09 -4.82
CA GLN A 30 -2.24 5.34 -5.50
C GLN A 30 -3.62 5.81 -5.06
N GLN A 31 -3.75 7.11 -4.76
CA GLN A 31 -5.05 7.67 -4.40
C GLN A 31 -5.98 7.60 -5.61
N HIS A 32 -7.16 7.02 -5.45
CA HIS A 32 -8.05 6.66 -6.55
C HIS A 32 -8.64 7.87 -7.30
N ASP A 33 -8.87 8.98 -6.61
CA ASP A 33 -9.54 10.14 -7.17
C ASP A 33 -8.59 11.26 -7.64
N THR A 34 -7.35 11.24 -7.19
CA THR A 34 -6.36 12.27 -7.54
C THR A 34 -5.23 11.74 -8.41
N GLY A 35 -4.97 10.44 -8.37
CA GLY A 35 -3.82 9.84 -9.05
C GLY A 35 -2.51 9.99 -8.30
N GLU A 36 -2.55 10.55 -7.09
CA GLU A 36 -1.33 10.72 -6.30
C GLU A 36 -0.74 9.36 -5.92
N VAL A 37 0.54 9.16 -6.22
CA VAL A 37 1.25 7.94 -5.81
C VAL A 37 1.64 8.10 -4.34
N LEU A 38 1.23 7.15 -3.51
CA LEU A 38 1.35 7.27 -2.06
C LEU A 38 2.55 6.52 -1.50
N MET A 39 2.74 5.26 -1.91
CA MET A 39 3.81 4.43 -1.35
C MET A 39 4.02 3.19 -2.19
N LEU A 40 5.13 2.50 -1.93
CA LEU A 40 5.38 1.14 -2.43
C LEU A 40 5.72 0.25 -1.24
N ALA A 41 5.13 -0.94 -1.22
CA ALA A 41 5.42 -1.95 -0.21
C ALA A 41 5.32 -3.34 -0.85
N TRP A 42 5.31 -4.38 -0.05
CA TRP A 42 5.32 -5.77 -0.54
C TRP A 42 4.09 -6.50 -0.04
N MET A 43 3.62 -7.45 -0.84
CA MET A 43 2.48 -8.28 -0.47
C MET A 43 2.82 -9.74 -0.71
N SER A 44 2.56 -10.56 0.32
CA SER A 44 2.55 -12.01 0.19
C SER A 44 1.18 -12.45 -0.31
N ARG A 45 1.04 -13.75 -0.60
CA ARG A 45 -0.26 -14.32 -0.97
C ARG A 45 -1.31 -14.03 0.10
N GLU A 46 -0.96 -14.24 1.38
CA GLU A 46 -1.88 -13.98 2.50
C GLU A 46 -2.25 -12.51 2.60
N ALA A 47 -1.30 -11.61 2.35
CA ALA A 47 -1.58 -10.17 2.35
C ALA A 47 -2.61 -9.79 1.29
N ILE A 48 -2.48 -10.38 0.10
CA ILE A 48 -3.43 -10.17 -1.01
C ILE A 48 -4.81 -10.70 -0.62
N GLU A 49 -4.86 -11.92 -0.11
CA GLU A 49 -6.13 -12.56 0.29
C GLU A 49 -6.82 -11.74 1.38
N GLU A 50 -6.08 -11.28 2.38
CA GLU A 50 -6.61 -10.46 3.47
C GLU A 50 -7.11 -9.10 2.95
N THR A 51 -6.37 -8.48 2.04
CA THR A 51 -6.77 -7.21 1.43
C THR A 51 -8.10 -7.36 0.68
N LEU A 52 -8.22 -8.40 -0.13
CA LEU A 52 -9.44 -8.64 -0.90
C LEU A 52 -10.62 -9.01 -0.01
N ALA A 53 -10.36 -9.75 1.08
CA ALA A 53 -11.42 -10.16 2.00
C ALA A 53 -11.95 -9.00 2.84
N SER A 54 -11.06 -8.14 3.35
CA SER A 54 -11.45 -7.07 4.28
C SER A 54 -11.76 -5.75 3.59
N GLY A 55 -11.23 -5.53 2.39
CA GLY A 55 -11.28 -4.22 1.72
C GLY A 55 -10.28 -3.22 2.28
N ARG A 56 -9.46 -3.64 3.24
CA ARG A 56 -8.43 -2.80 3.86
C ARG A 56 -7.06 -3.36 3.50
N VAL A 57 -6.19 -2.48 2.99
CA VAL A 57 -4.90 -2.94 2.46
C VAL A 57 -4.02 -3.47 3.58
N THR A 58 -3.55 -4.70 3.39
CA THR A 58 -2.62 -5.40 4.27
C THR A 58 -1.37 -5.72 3.44
N TYR A 59 -0.22 -5.39 3.99
CA TYR A 59 1.08 -5.62 3.36
C TYR A 59 1.86 -6.69 4.13
N PHE A 60 3.00 -7.07 3.56
CA PHE A 60 3.95 -7.96 4.23
C PHE A 60 5.22 -7.18 4.55
N SER A 61 5.62 -7.19 5.82
CA SER A 61 6.85 -6.54 6.27
C SER A 61 8.02 -7.51 6.10
N ARG A 62 8.95 -7.15 5.20
CA ARG A 62 10.14 -7.98 4.96
C ARG A 62 11.07 -8.02 6.17
N SER A 63 11.20 -6.90 6.88
CA SER A 63 12.09 -6.83 8.03
C SER A 63 11.56 -7.61 9.23
N ARG A 64 10.25 -7.61 9.45
CA ARG A 64 9.62 -8.31 10.58
C ARG A 64 9.06 -9.67 10.21
N GLN A 65 9.02 -10.03 8.92
CA GLN A 65 8.48 -11.29 8.41
C GLN A 65 7.04 -11.54 8.88
N THR A 66 6.21 -10.52 8.83
CA THR A 66 4.82 -10.59 9.28
C THR A 66 3.91 -9.69 8.44
N LEU A 67 2.62 -10.00 8.45
CA LEU A 67 1.60 -9.15 7.84
C LEU A 67 1.42 -7.88 8.68
N TRP A 68 1.08 -6.77 8.01
CA TRP A 68 0.65 -5.57 8.72
C TRP A 68 -0.43 -4.87 7.91
N ARG A 69 -1.52 -4.52 8.60
CA ARG A 69 -2.63 -3.78 8.01
C ARG A 69 -2.31 -2.30 8.05
N LYS A 70 -2.38 -1.64 6.89
CA LYS A 70 -2.08 -0.22 6.80
C LYS A 70 -3.03 0.58 7.69
N GLY A 71 -2.47 1.37 8.61
CA GLY A 71 -3.23 2.21 9.51
C GLY A 71 -3.74 1.52 10.77
N GLU A 72 -3.32 0.27 11.03
CA GLU A 72 -3.78 -0.47 12.21
C GLU A 72 -3.42 0.25 13.52
N SER A 73 -2.21 0.81 13.60
CA SER A 73 -1.76 1.56 14.78
C SER A 73 -2.01 3.06 14.65
N SER A 74 -1.77 3.63 13.47
CA SER A 74 -1.80 5.09 13.26
C SER A 74 -3.18 5.64 12.90
N GLY A 75 -4.12 4.78 12.47
CA GLY A 75 -5.39 5.21 11.92
C GLY A 75 -5.31 5.70 10.48
N GLN A 76 -4.12 5.74 9.88
CA GLN A 76 -3.91 6.21 8.51
C GLN A 76 -4.15 5.07 7.52
N ALA A 77 -5.39 4.59 7.48
CA ALA A 77 -5.78 3.38 6.76
C ALA A 77 -5.91 3.61 5.26
N GLN A 78 -5.84 2.51 4.52
CA GLN A 78 -6.09 2.49 3.09
C GLN A 78 -7.28 1.56 2.82
N ARG A 79 -8.36 2.12 2.26
CA ARG A 79 -9.50 1.33 1.78
C ARG A 79 -9.26 1.00 0.32
N LEU A 80 -9.35 -0.27 -0.05
CA LEU A 80 -9.15 -0.69 -1.43
C LEU A 80 -10.36 -0.29 -2.28
N VAL A 81 -10.10 0.41 -3.39
CA VAL A 81 -11.11 0.74 -4.40
C VAL A 81 -11.00 -0.23 -5.58
N GLU A 82 -9.79 -0.44 -6.07
CA GLU A 82 -9.54 -1.35 -7.20
C GLU A 82 -8.11 -1.86 -7.14
N LEU A 83 -7.91 -3.10 -7.53
CA LEU A 83 -6.58 -3.71 -7.60
C LEU A 83 -6.29 -4.09 -9.04
N ARG A 84 -5.14 -3.65 -9.55
CA ARG A 84 -4.68 -3.95 -10.90
C ARG A 84 -3.37 -4.70 -10.85
N VAL A 85 -3.16 -5.60 -11.81
CA VAL A 85 -1.91 -6.33 -11.96
C VAL A 85 -1.20 -5.85 -13.24
N ASP A 86 0.12 -5.79 -13.20
CA ASP A 86 0.87 -5.34 -14.35
C ASP A 86 1.03 -6.45 -15.42
N CYS A 87 1.72 -6.12 -16.52
CA CYS A 87 1.75 -6.96 -17.72
C CYS A 87 2.45 -8.31 -17.51
N ASP A 88 3.40 -8.40 -16.59
CA ASP A 88 4.14 -9.64 -16.31
C ASP A 88 3.81 -10.25 -14.94
N GLY A 89 2.86 -9.68 -14.21
CA GLY A 89 2.33 -10.31 -13.00
C GLY A 89 3.21 -10.18 -11.75
N ASP A 90 4.20 -9.30 -11.75
CA ASP A 90 5.10 -9.16 -10.60
C ASP A 90 4.85 -7.91 -9.75
N THR A 91 3.92 -7.05 -10.16
CA THR A 91 3.62 -5.80 -9.47
C THR A 91 2.12 -5.53 -9.47
N LEU A 92 1.62 -5.06 -8.35
CA LEU A 92 0.22 -4.67 -8.19
C LEU A 92 0.12 -3.16 -8.10
N LEU A 93 -0.96 -2.60 -8.65
CA LEU A 93 -1.36 -1.22 -8.42
C LEU A 93 -2.64 -1.24 -7.61
N LEU A 94 -2.58 -0.66 -6.41
CA LEU A 94 -3.73 -0.58 -5.52
C LEU A 94 -4.29 0.84 -5.61
N LEU A 95 -5.48 0.97 -6.20
CA LEU A 95 -6.21 2.22 -6.13
C LEU A 95 -6.94 2.24 -4.80
N VAL A 96 -6.60 3.20 -3.96
CA VAL A 96 -7.06 3.23 -2.57
C VAL A 96 -7.67 4.58 -2.22
N ASP A 97 -8.41 4.60 -1.13
CA ASP A 97 -8.79 5.82 -0.45
C ASP A 97 -7.95 5.90 0.82
N GLN A 98 -6.94 6.76 0.80
CA GLN A 98 -6.00 6.92 1.91
C GLN A 98 -6.54 7.92 2.91
N THR A 99 -6.65 7.50 4.17
CA THR A 99 -6.93 8.40 5.27
C THR A 99 -5.62 9.03 5.73
N GLY A 100 -5.49 10.36 5.61
CA GLY A 100 -4.33 11.11 6.11
C GLY A 100 -3.03 10.77 5.40
N ALA A 101 -1.97 10.58 6.18
CA ALA A 101 -0.61 10.39 5.69
C ALA A 101 -0.32 8.93 5.40
N ALA A 102 0.21 8.61 4.22
CA ALA A 102 0.68 7.25 3.92
C ALA A 102 2.04 6.97 4.57
N CYS A 103 2.88 7.99 4.67
CA CYS A 103 4.24 7.83 5.18
C CYS A 103 4.30 7.94 6.71
N HIS A 104 5.14 7.12 7.34
CA HIS A 104 5.35 7.18 8.80
C HIS A 104 6.00 8.49 9.25
N THR A 105 6.59 9.26 8.33
CA THR A 105 7.15 10.58 8.61
C THR A 105 6.06 11.66 8.66
N GLY A 106 4.81 11.32 8.37
CA GLY A 106 3.68 12.23 8.39
C GLY A 106 3.36 12.88 7.06
N THR A 107 4.13 12.64 6.01
CA THR A 107 3.81 13.17 4.68
C THR A 107 2.70 12.35 4.04
N ARG A 108 1.88 13.00 3.21
CA ARG A 108 0.79 12.33 2.49
C ARG A 108 1.32 11.18 1.67
N SER A 109 2.38 11.41 0.88
CA SER A 109 3.07 10.41 0.08
C SER A 109 4.45 10.09 0.68
N CYS A 110 4.88 8.84 0.53
CA CYS A 110 6.25 8.47 0.86
C CYS A 110 7.25 9.11 -0.10
N PHE A 111 6.81 9.54 -1.27
CA PHE A 111 7.65 10.14 -2.31
C PHE A 111 7.67 11.65 -2.17
N PHE A 112 8.27 12.14 -1.08
CA PHE A 112 8.27 13.56 -0.73
C PHE A 112 9.62 14.25 -0.99
N ARG A 113 10.53 13.59 -1.70
CA ARG A 113 11.83 14.15 -2.08
C ARG A 113 12.06 13.95 -3.57
N ALA A 114 12.65 14.95 -4.21
CA ALA A 114 12.92 14.89 -5.65
C ALA A 114 14.34 15.35 -5.94
N VAL A 115 14.94 14.81 -6.99
CA VAL A 115 16.22 15.30 -7.48
C VAL A 115 15.96 16.47 -8.41
N ARG A 116 16.39 17.65 -8.01
CA ARG A 116 16.20 18.89 -8.77
C ARG A 116 17.48 19.72 -8.69
N GLY A 117 17.95 20.19 -9.82
CA GLY A 117 19.15 21.03 -9.87
C GLY A 117 20.39 20.36 -9.26
N GLY A 118 20.50 19.06 -9.38
CA GLY A 118 21.63 18.31 -8.84
C GLY A 118 21.57 18.03 -7.35
N ALA A 119 20.46 18.31 -6.69
CA ALA A 119 20.27 18.09 -5.25
C ALA A 119 19.02 17.31 -4.96
N LEU A 120 18.99 16.66 -3.80
CA LEU A 120 17.79 15.98 -3.31
C LEU A 120 16.99 16.97 -2.46
N GLU A 121 15.85 17.39 -2.95
CA GLU A 121 15.02 18.41 -2.34
C GLU A 121 13.72 17.84 -1.77
N ARG A 122 13.30 18.39 -0.64
CA ARG A 122 11.98 18.09 -0.07
C ARG A 122 10.91 18.83 -0.87
N ILE A 123 9.89 18.10 -1.33
CA ILE A 123 8.81 18.67 -2.16
C ILE A 123 7.45 18.66 -1.49
N ALA A 124 7.34 18.13 -0.26
CA ALA A 124 6.10 18.12 0.50
C ALA A 124 6.40 18.16 1.99
N GLU A 125 5.54 18.85 2.73
CA GLU A 125 5.64 18.92 4.18
C GLU A 125 4.74 17.88 4.84
N PRO A 126 5.03 17.46 6.08
CA PRO A 126 4.15 16.58 6.83
C PRO A 126 2.76 17.20 7.02
N ILE A 127 1.73 16.38 6.81
CA ILE A 127 0.33 16.77 7.09
C ILE A 127 -0.13 16.25 8.44
N ALA A 128 0.68 15.41 9.09
CA ALA A 128 0.41 14.85 10.39
C ALA A 128 1.72 14.77 11.19
N ASP A 129 1.62 14.90 12.51
CA ASP A 129 2.79 14.78 13.38
C ASP A 129 3.07 13.30 13.62
N PRO A 130 4.26 12.79 13.25
CA PRO A 130 4.61 11.38 13.49
C PRO A 130 4.47 10.97 14.97
N LYS A 131 4.76 11.88 15.90
CA LYS A 131 4.62 11.61 17.33
C LYS A 131 3.16 11.39 17.71
N THR A 132 2.24 12.11 17.07
CA THR A 132 0.81 11.95 17.30
C THR A 132 0.32 10.62 16.72
N LEU A 133 0.81 10.23 15.52
CA LEU A 133 0.39 9.01 14.83
C LEU A 133 0.84 7.74 15.55
N TYR A 134 2.09 7.73 16.04
CA TYR A 134 2.70 6.51 16.58
C TYR A 134 2.95 6.60 18.10
N GLY A 135 2.70 7.77 18.69
CA GLY A 135 2.81 7.97 20.13
C GLY A 135 4.18 7.62 20.69
N ALA A 136 4.19 7.03 21.88
CA ALA A 136 5.42 6.61 22.56
C ALA A 136 6.08 5.41 21.90
N GLU A 137 5.42 4.77 20.94
CA GLU A 137 5.94 3.63 20.20
C GLU A 137 6.86 4.07 19.04
N ALA A 138 6.82 5.33 18.71
CA ALA A 138 7.57 5.88 17.59
C ALA A 138 9.07 5.90 17.86
#